data_db5bc419cefa572380fdcba10b6ea000
#
_entry.id   db5bc419cefa572380fdcba10b6ea000
#
_cell.length_a   1.000
_cell.length_b   1.000
_cell.length_c   1.000
_cell.angle_alpha   90.00
_cell.angle_beta   90.00
_cell.angle_gamma   90.00
#
_symmetry.space_group_name_H-M   'P 1'
#
loop_
_entity.id
_entity.type
_entity.pdbx_description
1 polymer ?
#
loop_
_entity_poly.entity_id
_entity_poly.type
_entity_poly.pdbx_seq_one_letter_code
_entity_poly.pdbx_strand_id
1 'polypeptide(L)'
;MPCRYGATPEHRILTELVEADFEIGFCLIDLARERPAQATRLIADAEGVYQDILARLKGLPPREGESFVPLVTELRRAIDLAASPAH
;
A
#
# COMPACT_ATOMS: atom_id res chain seq x y z
N MET A 1 6.85 3.55 -31.41
CA MET A 1 7.24 3.69 -30.91
C MET A 1 7.44 3.47 -29.87
N PRO A 2 7.76 3.41 -29.42
CA PRO A 2 8.05 2.94 -28.43
C PRO A 2 8.10 3.55 -27.30
N CYS A 3 8.12 3.08 -26.47
CA CYS A 3 8.12 3.58 -25.34
C CYS A 3 9.21 4.26 -25.04
N ARG A 4 9.22 5.43 -25.21
CA ARG A 4 10.18 6.10 -25.05
C ARG A 4 10.32 6.59 -23.77
N TYR A 5 9.67 6.35 -22.83
CA TYR A 5 9.83 6.92 -21.60
C TYR A 5 10.49 6.04 -20.64
N GLY A 6 11.09 5.00 -20.99
CA GLY A 6 11.76 4.16 -20.07
C GLY A 6 10.91 3.26 -19.24
N ALA A 7 9.62 3.44 -19.27
CA ALA A 7 8.76 2.54 -18.54
C ALA A 7 8.64 1.25 -19.32
N THR A 8 9.00 0.15 -18.71
CA THR A 8 8.86 -1.14 -19.34
C THR A 8 7.51 -1.73 -18.97
N PRO A 9 7.05 -2.74 -19.70
CA PRO A 9 5.82 -3.42 -19.30
C PRO A 9 5.87 -3.95 -17.89
N GLU A 10 7.04 -4.45 -17.45
CA GLU A 10 7.16 -4.93 -16.08
C GLU A 10 6.95 -3.81 -15.09
N HIS A 11 7.53 -2.63 -15.37
CA HIS A 11 7.37 -1.50 -14.45
C HIS A 11 5.93 -1.05 -14.39
N ARG A 12 5.24 -1.08 -15.53
CA ARG A 12 3.84 -0.69 -15.54
C ARG A 12 3.01 -1.64 -14.71
N ILE A 13 3.27 -2.96 -14.86
CA ILE A 13 2.54 -3.94 -14.08
C ILE A 13 2.80 -3.74 -12.59
N LEU A 14 4.05 -3.50 -12.20
CA LEU A 14 4.37 -3.26 -10.81
C LEU A 14 3.65 -2.03 -10.29
N THR A 15 3.62 -0.96 -11.07
CA THR A 15 2.94 0.25 -10.66
C THR A 15 1.46 -0.02 -10.43
N GLU A 16 0.82 -0.75 -11.32
CA GLU A 16 -0.58 -1.07 -11.17
C GLU A 16 -0.83 -1.95 -9.96
N LEU A 17 0.06 -2.90 -9.70
CA LEU A 17 -0.08 -3.75 -8.53
C LEU A 17 0.08 -2.94 -7.25
N VAL A 18 1.02 -2.01 -7.22
CA VAL A 18 1.20 -1.15 -6.06
C VAL A 18 -0.05 -0.31 -5.82
N GLU A 19 -0.61 0.25 -6.88
CA GLU A 19 -1.82 1.05 -6.73
C GLU A 19 -2.97 0.22 -6.19
N ALA A 20 -3.13 -0.99 -6.70
CA ALA A 20 -4.18 -1.88 -6.21
C ALA A 20 -3.93 -2.25 -4.75
N ASP A 21 -2.67 -2.48 -4.38
CA ASP A 21 -2.35 -2.81 -3.00
C ASP A 21 -2.70 -1.68 -2.05
N PHE A 22 -2.46 -0.42 -2.46
CA PHE A 22 -2.85 0.71 -1.62
C PHE A 22 -4.36 0.73 -1.42
N GLU A 23 -5.12 0.50 -2.47
CA GLU A 23 -6.57 0.47 -2.34
C GLU A 23 -7.02 -0.62 -1.37
N ILE A 24 -6.41 -1.79 -1.49
CA ILE A 24 -6.74 -2.89 -0.59
C ILE A 24 -6.38 -2.54 0.85
N GLY A 25 -5.19 -1.98 1.04
CA GLY A 25 -4.74 -1.63 2.38
C GLY A 25 -5.66 -0.63 3.06
N PHE A 26 -6.02 0.44 2.35
CA PHE A 26 -6.91 1.43 2.93
C PHE A 26 -8.31 0.86 3.16
N CYS A 27 -8.77 -0.01 2.26
CA CYS A 27 -10.07 -0.65 2.44
C CYS A 27 -10.09 -1.53 3.68
N LEU A 28 -8.99 -2.26 3.93
CA LEU A 28 -8.91 -3.10 5.12
C LEU A 28 -8.98 -2.26 6.40
N ILE A 29 -8.35 -1.10 6.38
CA ILE A 29 -8.39 -0.21 7.54
C ILE A 29 -9.82 0.32 7.76
N ASP A 30 -10.49 0.70 6.67
CA ASP A 30 -11.86 1.16 6.79
C ASP A 30 -12.77 0.07 7.35
N LEU A 31 -12.59 -1.16 6.87
CA LEU A 31 -13.37 -2.28 7.39
C LEU A 31 -13.07 -2.53 8.87
N ALA A 32 -11.82 -2.37 9.27
CA ALA A 32 -11.47 -2.58 10.67
C ALA A 32 -12.19 -1.58 11.57
N ARG A 33 -12.38 -0.36 11.10
CA ARG A 33 -13.11 0.64 11.87
C ARG A 33 -14.57 0.29 11.97
N GLU A 34 -15.13 -0.30 10.92
CA GLU A 34 -16.55 -0.64 10.92
C GLU A 34 -16.85 -1.95 11.62
N ARG A 35 -15.85 -2.81 11.75
CA ARG A 35 -16.05 -4.14 12.31
C ARG A 35 -15.08 -4.42 13.42
N PRO A 36 -15.31 -3.83 14.60
CA PRO A 36 -14.35 -3.96 15.70
C PRO A 36 -14.03 -5.40 16.07
N ALA A 37 -15.00 -6.30 15.93
CA ALA A 37 -14.76 -7.69 16.28
C ALA A 37 -13.72 -8.34 15.39
N GLN A 38 -13.50 -7.81 14.20
CA GLN A 38 -12.53 -8.35 13.26
C GLN A 38 -11.33 -7.44 13.09
N ALA A 39 -11.26 -6.38 13.87
CA ALA A 39 -10.25 -5.34 13.64
C ALA A 39 -8.83 -5.87 13.71
N THR A 40 -8.53 -6.71 14.70
CA THR A 40 -7.18 -7.22 14.84
C THR A 40 -6.73 -7.96 13.61
N ARG A 41 -7.61 -8.80 13.06
CA ARG A 41 -7.27 -9.55 11.88
C ARG A 41 -7.14 -8.65 10.65
N LEU A 42 -8.07 -7.70 10.50
CA LEU A 42 -8.03 -6.82 9.35
C LEU A 42 -6.80 -5.92 9.38
N ILE A 43 -6.41 -5.47 10.56
CA ILE A 43 -5.20 -4.67 10.70
C ILE A 43 -3.97 -5.49 10.36
N ALA A 44 -3.93 -6.75 10.79
CA ALA A 44 -2.81 -7.62 10.46
C ALA A 44 -2.73 -7.83 8.95
N ASP A 45 -3.88 -7.99 8.30
CA ASP A 45 -3.90 -8.12 6.85
C ASP A 45 -3.39 -6.85 6.17
N ALA A 46 -3.78 -5.69 6.70
CA ALA A 46 -3.30 -4.42 6.14
C ALA A 46 -1.80 -4.28 6.31
N GLU A 47 -1.27 -4.75 7.43
CA GLU A 47 0.18 -4.73 7.65
C GLU A 47 0.88 -5.60 6.60
N GLY A 48 0.31 -6.77 6.29
CA GLY A 48 0.86 -7.62 5.25
C GLY A 48 0.88 -6.95 3.89
N VAL A 49 -0.22 -6.26 3.56
CA VAL A 49 -0.29 -5.52 2.31
C VAL A 49 0.77 -4.42 2.28
N TYR A 50 0.96 -3.72 3.40
CA TYR A 50 1.97 -2.69 3.50
C TYR A 50 3.36 -3.25 3.20
N GLN A 51 3.68 -4.42 3.78
CA GLN A 51 4.98 -5.03 3.52
C GLN A 51 5.13 -5.43 2.05
N ASP A 52 4.07 -5.92 1.45
CA ASP A 52 4.09 -6.25 0.03
C ASP A 52 4.34 -5.00 -0.82
N ILE A 53 3.73 -3.90 -0.45
CA ILE A 53 3.94 -2.64 -1.16
C ILE A 53 5.42 -2.26 -1.11
N LEU A 54 6.01 -2.31 0.08
CA LEU A 54 7.40 -1.94 0.22
C LEU A 54 8.30 -2.83 -0.64
N ALA A 55 7.99 -4.13 -0.67
CA ALA A 55 8.77 -5.05 -1.46
C ALA A 55 8.66 -4.74 -2.95
N ARG A 56 7.45 -4.41 -3.41
CA ARG A 56 7.24 -4.10 -4.82
C ARG A 56 7.89 -2.78 -5.22
N LEU A 57 7.88 -1.81 -4.30
CA LEU A 57 8.48 -0.53 -4.61
C LEU A 57 9.98 -0.66 -4.87
N LYS A 58 10.60 -1.63 -4.26
CA LYS A 58 12.03 -1.86 -4.51
C LYS A 58 12.30 -2.27 -5.95
N GLY A 59 11.30 -2.81 -6.63
CA GLY A 59 11.46 -3.18 -8.03
C GLY A 59 11.20 -2.06 -9.01
N LEU A 60 10.82 -0.88 -8.52
CA LEU A 60 10.57 0.27 -9.38
C LEU A 60 11.77 1.19 -9.43
N PRO A 61 11.96 1.93 -10.54
CA PRO A 61 12.98 2.95 -10.56
C PRO A 61 12.74 3.96 -9.45
N PRO A 62 13.79 4.55 -8.88
CA PRO A 62 13.64 5.44 -7.73
C PRO A 62 12.64 6.56 -7.96
N ARG A 63 12.62 7.13 -9.15
CA ARG A 63 11.71 8.22 -9.41
C ARG A 63 10.26 7.78 -9.28
N GLU A 64 9.94 6.60 -9.82
CA GLU A 64 8.58 6.11 -9.74
C GLU A 64 8.24 5.68 -8.32
N GLY A 65 9.20 5.08 -7.62
CA GLY A 65 8.97 4.70 -6.24
C GLY A 65 8.72 5.90 -5.36
N GLU A 66 9.43 7.01 -5.62
CA GLU A 66 9.26 8.21 -4.81
C GLU A 66 7.87 8.79 -4.93
N SER A 67 7.22 8.59 -6.07
CA SER A 67 5.89 9.14 -6.25
C SER A 67 4.88 8.51 -5.30
N PHE A 68 5.20 7.34 -4.75
CA PHE A 68 4.30 6.67 -3.82
C PHE A 68 4.60 6.97 -2.35
N VAL A 69 5.67 7.72 -2.06
CA VAL A 69 6.05 8.00 -0.67
C VAL A 69 4.91 8.59 0.15
N PRO A 70 4.15 9.58 -0.37
CA PRO A 70 3.04 10.12 0.43
C PRO A 70 2.02 9.05 0.79
N LEU A 71 1.72 8.14 -0.14
CA LEU A 71 0.75 7.08 0.14
C LEU A 71 1.30 6.07 1.13
N VAL A 72 2.59 5.75 1.01
CA VAL A 72 3.22 4.84 1.97
C VAL A 72 3.12 5.42 3.38
N THR A 73 3.44 6.70 3.51
CA THR A 73 3.39 7.35 4.80
C THR A 73 1.97 7.36 5.35
N GLU A 74 1.01 7.64 4.48
CA GLU A 74 -0.38 7.72 4.91
C GLU A 74 -0.91 6.35 5.32
N LEU A 75 -0.58 5.31 4.57
CA LEU A 75 -1.03 3.96 4.93
C LEU A 75 -0.41 3.53 6.24
N ARG A 76 0.90 3.80 6.43
CA ARG A 76 1.56 3.46 7.69
C ARG A 76 0.86 4.14 8.86
N ARG A 77 0.55 5.41 8.69
CA ARG A 77 -0.13 6.14 9.74
C ARG A 77 -1.51 5.57 10.01
N ALA A 78 -2.25 5.22 8.95
CA ALA A 78 -3.58 4.67 9.12
C ALA A 78 -3.55 3.35 9.88
N ILE A 79 -2.57 2.49 9.55
CA ILE A 79 -2.43 1.22 10.25
C ILE A 79 -2.09 1.46 11.71
N ASP A 80 -1.16 2.36 11.98
CA ASP A 80 -0.74 2.63 13.35
C ASP A 80 -1.89 3.19 14.17
N LEU A 81 -2.67 4.09 13.61
CA LEU A 81 -3.81 4.64 14.32
C LEU A 81 -4.87 3.58 14.58
N ALA A 82 -5.11 2.71 13.61
CA ALA A 82 -6.10 1.66 13.80
C ALA A 82 -5.65 0.64 14.83
N ALA A 83 -4.35 0.38 14.90
CA ALA A 83 -3.82 -0.57 15.86
C ALA A 83 -3.67 0.02 17.26
N SER A 84 -3.76 1.34 17.38
CA SER A 84 -3.59 1.98 18.66
C SER A 84 -4.75 1.64 19.56
N PRO A 85 -4.50 1.30 20.79
CA PRO A 85 -5.59 1.02 21.72
C PRO A 85 -6.24 2.30 22.03
N ALA A 86 -7.08 2.58 21.88
CA ALA A 86 -7.72 3.70 22.05
C ALA A 86 -7.69 4.45 23.02
N HIS A 87 -7.79 4.99 23.20
CA HIS A 87 -7.94 5.62 23.98
C HIS A 87 -8.67 5.96 24.33
#